data_7691ff8956bdd19a801e49ec27d2f900
#
_entry.id   7691ff8956bdd19a801e49ec27d2f900
#
_cell.length_a   1.000
_cell.length_b   1.000
_cell.length_c   1.000
_cell.angle_alpha   90.00
_cell.angle_beta   90.00
_cell.angle_gamma   90.00
#
_symmetry.space_group_name_H-M   'P 1'
#
loop_
_entity.id
_entity.type
_entity.pdbx_description
1 polymer ?
#
loop_
_entity_poly.entity_id
_entity_poly.type
_entity_poly.pdbx_seq_one_letter_code
_entity_poly.pdbx_strand_id
1 'polypeptide(L)'
;MASQDSFGAKSTLDVNGTSYEIFRLDAVTGEGLDVASLPFSLKVLLENLLRTEDGADITADDIRALAGWDETAQPDKEIQFTPARVIMQDFTGVPCVVDLATMREAMADLGGDASKINPLAPAEMVIDHSVMADVFGTPEAFARNVEIEYERNRERYQFLRWGQGAFDDFKVVPPGTGIVHQVNIEHLARVVMVRDGVAYPDTCVGTDSHTTMVNGIGVVGWGVGGIEAEAAMLGQPVSMLIPRVVGFKLSGELPEGSTATDLVLTITEMLREHGVVGKFVEFYGEGVSALPLANRATIGNMSPEFGSTIAVFPIDDQTIDYLRLTGRTEEQLALVEAYAKEQGLWHDPSAEPRYSERLELDVSKIGRAHV
;
A
#
# COMPACT_ATOMS: atom_id res chain seq x y z
N MET A 1 -5.88 -0.47 20.35
CA MET A 1 -6.45 0.37 21.43
C MET A 1 -7.42 1.35 20.79
N ALA A 2 -8.40 1.87 21.52
CA ALA A 2 -9.27 2.91 20.96
C ALA A 2 -8.47 4.22 20.84
N SER A 3 -8.66 4.98 19.74
CA SER A 3 -8.07 6.31 19.59
C SER A 3 -8.50 7.24 20.73
N GLN A 4 -7.62 8.16 21.14
CA GLN A 4 -7.98 9.24 22.06
C GLN A 4 -8.96 10.25 21.44
N ASP A 5 -8.97 10.31 20.10
CA ASP A 5 -9.87 11.16 19.32
C ASP A 5 -9.90 12.63 19.78
N SER A 6 -8.72 13.20 20.00
CA SER A 6 -8.55 14.57 20.53
C SER A 6 -9.20 15.64 19.66
N PHE A 7 -9.45 15.34 18.38
CA PHE A 7 -10.08 16.26 17.42
C PHE A 7 -11.57 15.97 17.18
N GLY A 8 -12.14 14.93 17.80
CA GLY A 8 -13.52 14.51 17.56
C GLY A 8 -13.73 14.05 16.10
N ALA A 9 -12.73 13.36 15.54
CA ALA A 9 -12.74 12.92 14.15
C ALA A 9 -13.65 11.70 13.92
N LYS A 10 -13.98 10.99 14.99
CA LYS A 10 -14.82 9.80 14.94
C LYS A 10 -16.22 10.13 14.44
N SER A 11 -16.68 9.45 13.41
CA SER A 11 -17.94 9.69 12.73
C SER A 11 -18.51 8.40 12.14
N THR A 12 -19.67 8.48 11.51
CA THR A 12 -20.32 7.35 10.85
C THR A 12 -20.47 7.62 9.37
N LEU A 13 -20.15 6.63 8.55
CA LEU A 13 -20.41 6.58 7.12
C LEU A 13 -21.43 5.49 6.82
N ASP A 14 -22.57 5.85 6.26
CA ASP A 14 -23.62 4.90 5.86
C ASP A 14 -23.49 4.59 4.37
N VAL A 15 -23.32 3.30 4.04
CA VAL A 15 -23.21 2.83 2.66
C VAL A 15 -24.21 1.67 2.45
N ASN A 16 -25.19 1.87 1.58
CA ASN A 16 -26.19 0.84 1.23
C ASN A 16 -26.85 0.17 2.43
N GLY A 17 -27.09 0.92 3.53
CA GLY A 17 -27.73 0.43 4.74
C GLY A 17 -26.77 -0.24 5.76
N THR A 18 -25.48 -0.27 5.47
CA THR A 18 -24.44 -0.66 6.43
C THR A 18 -23.74 0.58 6.96
N SER A 19 -23.61 0.71 8.28
CA SER A 19 -22.94 1.82 8.95
C SER A 19 -21.51 1.42 9.32
N TYR A 20 -20.55 2.26 8.97
CA TYR A 20 -19.13 2.11 9.31
C TYR A 20 -18.69 3.28 10.17
N GLU A 21 -17.88 3.01 11.19
CA GLU A 21 -17.14 4.04 11.89
C GLU A 21 -15.97 4.51 11.01
N ILE A 22 -15.75 5.82 10.92
CA ILE A 22 -14.62 6.43 10.19
C ILE A 22 -14.00 7.54 11.03
N PHE A 23 -12.79 7.97 10.66
CA PHE A 23 -12.13 9.13 11.25
C PHE A 23 -12.01 10.21 10.18
N ARG A 24 -12.80 11.28 10.31
CA ARG A 24 -12.93 12.34 9.30
C ARG A 24 -11.72 13.26 9.31
N LEU A 25 -11.19 13.49 8.12
CA LEU A 25 -10.05 14.40 7.92
C LEU A 25 -10.39 15.85 8.21
N ASP A 26 -11.64 16.25 7.94
CA ASP A 26 -12.10 17.63 8.14
C ASP A 26 -12.23 18.03 9.63
N ALA A 27 -12.15 17.09 10.55
CA ALA A 27 -12.18 17.36 11.99
C ALA A 27 -11.08 18.34 12.44
N VAL A 28 -9.91 18.31 11.79
CA VAL A 28 -8.79 19.20 12.13
C VAL A 28 -8.94 20.61 11.52
N THR A 29 -9.88 20.84 10.61
CA THR A 29 -10.10 22.17 10.00
C THR A 29 -10.59 23.21 11.01
N GLY A 30 -11.17 22.76 12.11
CA GLY A 30 -11.58 23.64 13.23
C GLY A 30 -10.42 24.42 13.86
N GLU A 31 -9.18 23.98 13.65
CA GLU A 31 -7.96 24.69 14.09
C GLU A 31 -7.39 25.61 12.98
N GLY A 32 -8.10 25.83 11.88
CA GLY A 32 -7.67 26.69 10.77
C GLY A 32 -6.70 26.03 9.79
N LEU A 33 -6.60 24.70 9.81
CA LEU A 33 -5.72 23.91 8.96
C LEU A 33 -6.43 23.53 7.65
N ASP A 34 -5.76 23.73 6.51
CA ASP A 34 -6.31 23.42 5.18
C ASP A 34 -5.98 22.00 4.75
N VAL A 35 -6.81 21.07 5.18
CA VAL A 35 -6.69 19.64 4.83
C VAL A 35 -7.12 19.35 3.38
N ALA A 36 -8.01 20.16 2.83
CA ALA A 36 -8.54 19.92 1.48
C ALA A 36 -7.43 19.99 0.41
N SER A 37 -6.48 20.91 0.58
CA SER A 37 -5.35 21.10 -0.34
C SER A 37 -4.16 20.16 -0.10
N LEU A 38 -4.19 19.33 0.95
CA LEU A 38 -3.13 18.36 1.19
C LEU A 38 -3.03 17.35 0.03
N PRO A 39 -1.82 16.89 -0.29
CA PRO A 39 -1.60 15.75 -1.15
C PRO A 39 -2.38 14.51 -0.70
N PHE A 40 -2.75 13.65 -1.65
CA PHE A 40 -3.48 12.41 -1.39
C PHE A 40 -2.78 11.54 -0.32
N SER A 41 -1.48 11.31 -0.48
CA SER A 41 -0.71 10.47 0.46
C SER A 41 -0.70 11.05 1.87
N LEU A 42 -0.61 12.37 2.01
CA LEU A 42 -0.63 13.01 3.33
C LEU A 42 -2.02 12.95 3.97
N LYS A 43 -3.10 12.96 3.19
CA LYS A 43 -4.44 12.70 3.69
C LYS A 43 -4.56 11.28 4.26
N VAL A 44 -3.98 10.29 3.58
CA VAL A 44 -3.94 8.89 4.07
C VAL A 44 -3.14 8.78 5.36
N LEU A 45 -1.97 9.44 5.44
CA LEU A 45 -1.18 9.47 6.68
C LEU A 45 -1.93 10.21 7.80
N LEU A 46 -2.64 11.29 7.51
CA LEU A 46 -3.41 12.05 8.50
C LEU A 46 -4.56 11.21 9.08
N GLU A 47 -5.29 10.47 8.23
CA GLU A 47 -6.29 9.52 8.72
C GLU A 47 -5.68 8.49 9.64
N ASN A 48 -4.51 7.95 9.26
CA ASN A 48 -3.80 6.97 10.08
C ASN A 48 -3.50 7.53 11.48
N LEU A 49 -2.96 8.73 11.58
CA LEU A 49 -2.67 9.36 12.87
C LEU A 49 -3.94 9.62 13.70
N LEU A 50 -5.01 10.14 13.07
CA LEU A 50 -6.29 10.38 13.76
C LEU A 50 -6.87 9.09 14.34
N ARG A 51 -6.83 8.01 13.57
CA ARG A 51 -7.37 6.71 13.98
C ARG A 51 -6.53 6.01 15.04
N THR A 52 -5.22 6.20 15.04
CA THR A 52 -4.26 5.50 15.91
C THR A 52 -3.69 6.36 17.04
N GLU A 53 -4.20 7.57 17.23
CA GLU A 53 -3.79 8.47 18.30
C GLU A 53 -3.90 7.79 19.67
N ASP A 54 -2.77 7.65 20.38
CA ASP A 54 -2.70 7.01 21.70
C ASP A 54 -2.20 7.96 22.81
N GLY A 55 -1.72 9.15 22.42
CA GLY A 55 -1.20 10.18 23.30
C GLY A 55 0.21 9.90 23.82
N ALA A 56 0.86 8.83 23.35
CA ALA A 56 2.22 8.43 23.70
C ALA A 56 3.13 8.42 22.45
N ASP A 57 2.93 7.46 21.56
CA ASP A 57 3.68 7.34 20.32
C ASP A 57 3.08 8.22 19.21
N ILE A 58 1.76 8.41 19.24
CA ILE A 58 1.01 9.24 18.28
C ILE A 58 0.18 10.26 19.07
N THR A 59 0.55 11.51 18.94
CA THR A 59 0.01 12.62 19.73
C THR A 59 -0.80 13.61 18.87
N ALA A 60 -1.62 14.43 19.52
CA ALA A 60 -2.32 15.53 18.85
C ALA A 60 -1.36 16.52 18.16
N ASP A 61 -0.12 16.67 18.66
CA ASP A 61 0.88 17.55 18.03
C ASP A 61 1.43 16.95 16.73
N ASP A 62 1.50 15.61 16.59
CA ASP A 62 1.86 14.94 15.36
C ASP A 62 0.78 15.13 14.29
N ILE A 63 -0.49 15.04 14.70
CA ILE A 63 -1.64 15.29 13.84
C ILE A 63 -1.64 16.74 13.35
N ARG A 64 -1.41 17.72 14.25
CA ARG A 64 -1.31 19.14 13.87
C ARG A 64 -0.15 19.40 12.92
N ALA A 65 1.00 18.80 13.19
CA ALA A 65 2.18 18.96 12.34
C ALA A 65 1.94 18.46 10.92
N LEU A 66 1.29 17.29 10.77
CA LEU A 66 0.96 16.73 9.45
C LEU A 66 -0.15 17.54 8.74
N ALA A 67 -1.22 17.90 9.46
CA ALA A 67 -2.30 18.71 8.90
C ALA A 67 -1.85 20.12 8.50
N GLY A 68 -0.89 20.68 9.22
CA GLY A 68 -0.25 21.97 8.93
C GLY A 68 0.96 21.87 7.98
N TRP A 69 1.11 20.79 7.23
CA TRP A 69 2.24 20.56 6.33
C TRP A 69 2.54 21.77 5.42
N ASP A 70 3.81 22.17 5.41
CA ASP A 70 4.34 23.25 4.59
C ASP A 70 5.17 22.65 3.44
N GLU A 71 4.69 22.86 2.21
CA GLU A 71 5.33 22.37 0.99
C GLU A 71 6.74 22.91 0.76
N THR A 72 7.09 24.04 1.41
CA THR A 72 8.40 24.70 1.27
C THR A 72 9.41 24.26 2.34
N ALA A 73 8.92 23.69 3.44
CA ALA A 73 9.77 23.28 4.56
C ALA A 73 10.61 22.04 4.23
N GLN A 74 11.76 21.95 4.89
CA GLN A 74 12.52 20.70 4.92
C GLN A 74 11.92 19.75 5.97
N PRO A 75 11.89 18.44 5.71
CA PRO A 75 11.40 17.46 6.69
C PRO A 75 12.23 17.50 7.98
N ASP A 76 11.60 17.81 9.09
CA ASP A 76 12.22 17.90 10.41
C ASP A 76 11.36 17.24 11.51
N LYS A 77 10.08 17.00 11.22
CA LYS A 77 9.15 16.37 12.15
C LYS A 77 8.97 14.89 11.82
N GLU A 78 9.23 14.07 12.80
CA GLU A 78 9.00 12.64 12.77
C GLU A 78 7.58 12.31 13.22
N ILE A 79 6.95 11.35 12.54
CA ILE A 79 5.65 10.77 12.85
C ILE A 79 5.74 9.25 12.91
N GLN A 80 4.78 8.62 13.57
CA GLN A 80 4.66 7.18 13.70
C GLN A 80 3.48 6.70 12.83
N PHE A 81 3.76 5.84 11.85
CA PHE A 81 2.78 5.31 10.91
C PHE A 81 2.47 3.85 11.22
N THR A 82 1.19 3.50 11.36
CA THR A 82 0.75 2.13 11.61
C THR A 82 0.15 1.52 10.35
N PRO A 83 0.87 0.66 9.60
CA PRO A 83 0.35 0.06 8.38
C PRO A 83 -0.86 -0.83 8.67
N ALA A 84 -1.83 -0.82 7.74
CA ALA A 84 -3.05 -1.62 7.87
C ALA A 84 -2.78 -3.12 7.72
N ARG A 85 -1.75 -3.50 6.97
CA ARG A 85 -1.35 -4.89 6.74
C ARG A 85 0.10 -5.01 6.30
N VAL A 86 0.62 -6.25 6.34
CA VAL A 86 1.97 -6.60 5.90
C VAL A 86 1.86 -7.63 4.78
N ILE A 87 2.53 -7.37 3.65
CA ILE A 87 2.66 -8.31 2.54
C ILE A 87 4.07 -8.91 2.51
N MET A 88 4.18 -10.19 2.23
CA MET A 88 5.46 -10.90 2.18
C MET A 88 5.53 -11.79 0.95
N GLN A 89 6.72 -11.98 0.41
CA GLN A 89 7.04 -13.10 -0.46
C GLN A 89 7.82 -14.16 0.34
N ASP A 90 7.99 -15.35 -0.19
CA ASP A 90 8.47 -16.49 0.59
C ASP A 90 9.97 -16.48 0.92
N PHE A 91 10.84 -15.77 0.20
CA PHE A 91 12.25 -15.71 0.55
C PHE A 91 12.55 -14.77 1.72
N THR A 92 11.94 -13.60 1.73
CA THR A 92 12.15 -12.58 2.77
C THR A 92 11.16 -12.69 3.91
N GLY A 93 9.99 -13.30 3.68
CA GLY A 93 8.93 -13.41 4.67
C GLY A 93 9.02 -14.65 5.56
N VAL A 94 9.53 -15.78 5.06
CA VAL A 94 9.68 -16.99 5.90
C VAL A 94 10.54 -16.74 7.14
N PRO A 95 11.68 -16.02 7.08
CA PRO A 95 12.44 -15.66 8.28
C PRO A 95 11.59 -14.93 9.34
N CYS A 96 10.75 -13.99 8.95
CA CYS A 96 9.86 -13.27 9.88
C CYS A 96 8.92 -14.25 10.63
N VAL A 97 8.38 -15.24 9.92
CA VAL A 97 7.49 -16.25 10.54
C VAL A 97 8.28 -17.18 11.46
N VAL A 98 9.55 -17.48 11.10
CA VAL A 98 10.47 -18.26 11.97
C VAL A 98 10.73 -17.50 13.26
N ASP A 99 10.95 -16.20 13.20
CA ASP A 99 11.18 -15.37 14.38
C ASP A 99 9.94 -15.33 15.28
N LEU A 100 8.74 -15.22 14.73
CA LEU A 100 7.49 -15.35 15.51
C LEU A 100 7.37 -16.72 16.19
N ALA A 101 7.78 -17.81 15.50
CA ALA A 101 7.78 -19.14 16.09
C ALA A 101 8.79 -19.24 17.25
N THR A 102 10.00 -18.68 17.08
CA THR A 102 11.03 -18.61 18.11
C THR A 102 10.58 -17.78 19.31
N MET A 103 9.86 -16.68 19.08
CA MET A 103 9.27 -15.88 20.15
C MET A 103 8.25 -16.69 20.98
N ARG A 104 7.45 -17.56 20.32
CA ARG A 104 6.54 -18.47 21.04
C ARG A 104 7.29 -19.47 21.93
N GLU A 105 8.40 -20.04 21.42
CA GLU A 105 9.24 -20.94 22.22
C GLU A 105 9.83 -20.19 23.42
N ALA A 106 10.41 -19.03 23.22
CA ALA A 106 10.94 -18.20 24.28
C ALA A 106 9.88 -17.80 25.32
N MET A 107 8.68 -17.46 24.88
CA MET A 107 7.56 -17.16 25.78
C MET A 107 7.18 -18.37 26.63
N ALA A 108 7.14 -19.56 26.06
CA ALA A 108 6.85 -20.78 26.79
C ALA A 108 7.96 -21.12 27.81
N ASP A 109 9.23 -20.96 27.43
CA ASP A 109 10.40 -21.17 28.31
C ASP A 109 10.39 -20.20 29.52
N LEU A 110 9.89 -18.99 29.33
CA LEU A 110 9.69 -18.00 30.37
C LEU A 110 8.43 -18.26 31.23
N GLY A 111 7.67 -19.30 30.92
CA GLY A 111 6.43 -19.66 31.64
C GLY A 111 5.23 -18.79 31.26
N GLY A 112 5.30 -18.05 30.15
CA GLY A 112 4.22 -17.24 29.60
C GLY A 112 3.31 -18.03 28.64
N ASP A 113 2.27 -17.35 28.17
CA ASP A 113 1.33 -17.90 27.20
C ASP A 113 1.81 -17.63 25.76
N ALA A 114 2.32 -18.66 25.10
CA ALA A 114 2.83 -18.58 23.74
C ALA A 114 1.77 -18.13 22.71
N SER A 115 0.48 -18.35 22.99
CA SER A 115 -0.62 -17.94 22.08
C SER A 115 -0.77 -16.43 21.96
N LYS A 116 -0.17 -15.65 22.86
CA LYS A 116 -0.14 -14.18 22.79
C LYS A 116 0.79 -13.65 21.70
N ILE A 117 1.71 -14.45 21.20
CA ILE A 117 2.57 -14.08 20.08
C ILE A 117 1.81 -14.35 18.79
N ASN A 118 1.23 -13.29 18.22
CA ASN A 118 0.48 -13.29 16.97
C ASN A 118 0.73 -11.98 16.21
N PRO A 119 0.60 -11.97 14.87
CA PRO A 119 0.47 -10.73 14.13
C PRO A 119 -0.72 -9.90 14.64
N LEU A 120 -0.48 -8.62 14.91
CA LEU A 120 -1.53 -7.66 15.32
C LEU A 120 -2.13 -6.91 14.12
N ALA A 121 -1.46 -6.97 12.96
CA ALA A 121 -1.96 -6.56 11.67
C ALA A 121 -2.08 -7.79 10.75
N PRO A 122 -3.02 -7.82 9.79
CA PRO A 122 -3.07 -8.87 8.79
C PRO A 122 -1.73 -9.05 8.09
N ALA A 123 -1.18 -10.26 8.15
CA ALA A 123 0.06 -10.65 7.50
C ALA A 123 -0.25 -11.67 6.40
N GLU A 124 0.06 -11.33 5.17
CA GLU A 124 -0.27 -12.12 3.99
C GLU A 124 1.01 -12.46 3.23
N MET A 125 1.26 -13.74 3.00
CA MET A 125 2.44 -14.22 2.27
C MET A 125 2.02 -14.86 0.96
N VAL A 126 2.75 -14.54 -0.12
CA VAL A 126 2.58 -15.19 -1.42
C VAL A 126 3.82 -16.00 -1.73
N ILE A 127 3.64 -17.27 -2.05
CA ILE A 127 4.75 -18.16 -2.46
C ILE A 127 4.91 -18.03 -3.96
N ASP A 128 5.98 -17.34 -4.39
CA ASP A 128 6.28 -17.12 -5.80
C ASP A 128 7.78 -17.14 -6.12
N HIS A 129 8.62 -16.59 -5.27
CA HIS A 129 10.06 -16.43 -5.52
C HIS A 129 10.84 -17.75 -5.52
N SER A 130 10.34 -18.76 -4.82
CA SER A 130 10.95 -20.10 -4.81
C SER A 130 10.49 -20.97 -5.99
N VAL A 131 9.48 -20.55 -6.73
CA VAL A 131 8.93 -21.35 -7.85
C VAL A 131 9.86 -21.28 -9.05
N MET A 132 10.26 -22.46 -9.56
CA MET A 132 11.20 -22.58 -10.66
C MET A 132 10.66 -23.48 -11.77
N ALA A 133 10.99 -23.17 -13.02
CA ALA A 133 10.70 -24.00 -14.18
C ALA A 133 11.92 -24.93 -14.46
N ASP A 134 11.97 -26.07 -13.80
CA ASP A 134 13.05 -27.06 -14.01
C ASP A 134 12.86 -27.84 -15.32
N VAL A 135 11.62 -28.08 -15.70
CA VAL A 135 11.25 -28.77 -16.96
C VAL A 135 10.43 -27.83 -17.82
N PHE A 136 10.72 -27.77 -19.09
CA PHE A 136 10.07 -26.88 -20.04
C PHE A 136 9.93 -27.50 -21.43
N GLY A 137 9.05 -26.94 -22.27
CA GLY A 137 8.90 -27.30 -23.68
C GLY A 137 8.23 -28.66 -23.92
N THR A 138 7.64 -29.30 -22.90
CA THR A 138 6.91 -30.56 -23.04
C THR A 138 5.53 -30.46 -22.39
N PRO A 139 4.54 -31.30 -22.82
CA PRO A 139 3.20 -31.30 -22.23
C PRO A 139 3.20 -31.65 -20.73
N GLU A 140 4.18 -32.41 -20.27
CA GLU A 140 4.32 -32.88 -18.88
C GLU A 140 4.99 -31.86 -17.98
N ALA A 141 5.59 -30.80 -18.53
CA ALA A 141 6.43 -29.83 -17.83
C ALA A 141 5.73 -29.24 -16.61
N PHE A 142 4.47 -28.83 -16.74
CA PHE A 142 3.71 -28.22 -15.63
C PHE A 142 3.56 -29.19 -14.46
N ALA A 143 3.06 -30.41 -14.70
CA ALA A 143 2.86 -31.40 -13.64
C ALA A 143 4.18 -31.78 -12.97
N ARG A 144 5.27 -31.93 -13.77
CA ARG A 144 6.59 -32.28 -13.22
C ARG A 144 7.19 -31.16 -12.40
N ASN A 145 7.03 -29.89 -12.80
CA ASN A 145 7.50 -28.75 -12.02
C ASN A 145 6.78 -28.67 -10.67
N VAL A 146 5.47 -28.91 -10.63
CA VAL A 146 4.70 -28.96 -9.37
C VAL A 146 5.25 -30.02 -8.42
N GLU A 147 5.53 -31.24 -8.91
CA GLU A 147 6.11 -32.31 -8.10
C GLU A 147 7.48 -31.90 -7.53
N ILE A 148 8.37 -31.37 -8.37
CA ILE A 148 9.71 -30.91 -7.97
C ILE A 148 9.60 -29.78 -6.94
N GLU A 149 8.70 -28.82 -7.15
CA GLU A 149 8.46 -27.68 -6.26
C GLU A 149 8.08 -28.16 -4.84
N TYR A 150 7.09 -29.04 -4.72
CA TYR A 150 6.67 -29.59 -3.43
C TYR A 150 7.71 -30.51 -2.79
N GLU A 151 8.49 -31.25 -3.57
CA GLU A 151 9.60 -32.05 -3.04
C GLU A 151 10.72 -31.18 -2.50
N ARG A 152 11.16 -30.17 -3.26
CA ARG A 152 12.23 -29.22 -2.92
C ARG A 152 11.92 -28.40 -1.68
N ASN A 153 10.69 -27.91 -1.56
CA ASN A 153 10.28 -26.98 -0.53
C ASN A 153 9.42 -27.62 0.57
N ARG A 154 9.41 -28.94 0.68
CA ARG A 154 8.54 -29.70 1.60
C ARG A 154 8.59 -29.17 3.03
N GLU A 155 9.78 -28.97 3.58
CA GLU A 155 9.98 -28.52 4.96
C GLU A 155 9.41 -27.08 5.14
N ARG A 156 9.73 -26.18 4.22
CA ARG A 156 9.20 -24.80 4.22
C ARG A 156 7.67 -24.78 4.17
N TYR A 157 7.07 -25.58 3.29
CA TYR A 157 5.62 -25.59 3.13
C TYR A 157 4.90 -26.26 4.31
N GLN A 158 5.50 -27.25 4.94
CA GLN A 158 4.99 -27.81 6.19
C GLN A 158 5.01 -26.77 7.31
N PHE A 159 6.09 -26.02 7.43
CA PHE A 159 6.23 -24.92 8.40
C PHE A 159 5.20 -23.83 8.16
N LEU A 160 5.04 -23.35 6.93
CA LEU A 160 4.05 -22.33 6.60
C LEU A 160 2.60 -22.82 6.83
N ARG A 161 2.33 -24.09 6.52
CA ARG A 161 1.02 -24.69 6.80
C ARG A 161 0.73 -24.74 8.31
N TRP A 162 1.74 -25.06 9.11
CA TRP A 162 1.64 -24.97 10.56
C TRP A 162 1.37 -23.53 10.99
N GLY A 163 2.11 -22.57 10.46
CA GLY A 163 1.98 -21.13 10.80
C GLY A 163 0.56 -20.61 10.58
N GLN A 164 -0.09 -20.96 9.47
CA GLN A 164 -1.49 -20.58 9.21
C GLN A 164 -2.49 -21.13 10.24
N GLY A 165 -2.18 -22.23 10.90
CA GLY A 165 -3.02 -22.80 11.95
C GLY A 165 -2.62 -22.33 13.36
N ALA A 166 -1.38 -21.87 13.52
CA ALA A 166 -0.84 -21.44 14.81
C ALA A 166 -1.03 -19.96 15.08
N PHE A 167 -0.95 -19.12 14.05
CA PHE A 167 -1.08 -17.67 14.15
C PHE A 167 -2.45 -17.19 13.64
N ASP A 168 -3.06 -16.31 14.39
CA ASP A 168 -4.19 -15.52 13.92
C ASP A 168 -3.69 -14.45 12.92
N ASP A 169 -4.56 -13.98 12.03
CA ASP A 169 -4.23 -12.94 11.03
C ASP A 169 -3.03 -13.26 10.11
N PHE A 170 -2.61 -14.52 10.01
CA PHE A 170 -1.57 -14.96 9.07
C PHE A 170 -2.15 -15.86 7.98
N LYS A 171 -1.91 -15.49 6.72
CA LYS A 171 -2.38 -16.23 5.54
C LYS A 171 -1.25 -16.45 4.55
N VAL A 172 -1.28 -17.62 3.89
CA VAL A 172 -0.32 -17.97 2.83
C VAL A 172 -1.08 -18.30 1.55
N VAL A 173 -0.74 -17.60 0.48
CA VAL A 173 -1.18 -17.91 -0.88
C VAL A 173 -0.23 -18.98 -1.44
N PRO A 174 -0.75 -20.14 -1.88
CA PRO A 174 0.09 -21.27 -2.28
C PRO A 174 0.85 -21.02 -3.59
N PRO A 175 1.93 -21.81 -3.86
CA PRO A 175 2.69 -21.67 -5.08
C PRO A 175 1.83 -21.95 -6.32
N GLY A 176 2.19 -21.31 -7.43
CA GLY A 176 1.46 -21.44 -8.71
C GLY A 176 0.19 -20.57 -8.81
N THR A 177 -0.12 -19.75 -7.80
CA THR A 177 -1.26 -18.82 -7.84
C THR A 177 -0.93 -17.55 -8.65
N GLY A 178 0.27 -16.99 -8.49
CA GLY A 178 0.71 -15.81 -9.20
C GLY A 178 1.89 -15.12 -8.50
N ILE A 179 2.32 -14.00 -9.06
CA ILE A 179 3.39 -13.14 -8.56
C ILE A 179 2.84 -12.28 -7.41
N VAL A 180 3.61 -12.11 -6.33
CA VAL A 180 3.17 -11.46 -5.08
C VAL A 180 2.48 -10.12 -5.28
N HIS A 181 3.05 -9.22 -6.05
CA HIS A 181 2.47 -7.88 -6.21
C HIS A 181 1.26 -7.86 -7.14
N GLN A 182 1.18 -8.75 -8.11
CA GLN A 182 -0.02 -8.97 -8.92
C GLN A 182 -1.14 -9.57 -8.09
N VAL A 183 -0.87 -10.63 -7.32
CA VAL A 183 -1.84 -11.22 -6.38
C VAL A 183 -2.29 -10.17 -5.36
N ASN A 184 -1.38 -9.29 -4.93
CA ASN A 184 -1.73 -8.20 -4.01
C ASN A 184 -2.78 -7.28 -4.62
N ILE A 185 -2.57 -6.69 -5.78
CA ILE A 185 -3.53 -5.76 -6.39
C ILE A 185 -4.81 -6.44 -6.88
N GLU A 186 -4.73 -7.71 -7.30
CA GLU A 186 -5.85 -8.45 -7.85
C GLU A 186 -6.78 -9.04 -6.77
N HIS A 187 -6.23 -9.40 -5.59
CA HIS A 187 -6.98 -10.18 -4.59
C HIS A 187 -6.84 -9.70 -3.15
N LEU A 188 -5.64 -9.26 -2.71
CA LEU A 188 -5.37 -9.00 -1.30
C LEU A 188 -5.66 -7.56 -0.89
N ALA A 189 -5.28 -6.59 -1.72
CA ALA A 189 -5.52 -5.18 -1.45
C ALA A 189 -7.01 -4.85 -1.49
N ARG A 190 -7.46 -4.09 -0.50
CA ARG A 190 -8.89 -3.79 -0.30
C ARG A 190 -9.24 -2.36 -0.66
N VAL A 191 -8.25 -1.49 -0.81
CA VAL A 191 -8.33 -0.03 -1.01
C VAL A 191 -8.95 0.68 0.21
N VAL A 192 -10.06 0.17 0.73
CA VAL A 192 -10.63 0.54 2.04
C VAL A 192 -10.74 -0.73 2.88
N MET A 193 -10.05 -0.73 4.00
CA MET A 193 -10.09 -1.79 5.00
C MET A 193 -11.33 -1.63 5.87
N VAL A 194 -11.84 -2.75 6.37
CA VAL A 194 -12.83 -2.79 7.44
C VAL A 194 -12.35 -3.75 8.52
N ARG A 195 -12.19 -3.25 9.74
CA ARG A 195 -11.85 -4.08 10.91
C ARG A 195 -12.65 -3.59 12.10
N ASP A 196 -13.35 -4.50 12.76
CA ASP A 196 -14.17 -4.21 13.93
C ASP A 196 -15.21 -3.10 13.71
N GLY A 197 -15.75 -3.00 12.49
CA GLY A 197 -16.72 -1.98 12.10
C GLY A 197 -16.13 -0.62 11.71
N VAL A 198 -14.82 -0.44 11.82
CA VAL A 198 -14.10 0.77 11.39
C VAL A 198 -13.64 0.62 9.96
N ALA A 199 -13.97 1.59 9.10
CA ALA A 199 -13.48 1.69 7.72
C ALA A 199 -12.36 2.74 7.64
N TYR A 200 -11.26 2.39 6.97
CA TYR A 200 -10.08 3.24 6.83
C TYR A 200 -9.27 2.87 5.58
N PRO A 201 -8.36 3.75 5.09
CA PRO A 201 -7.56 3.45 3.92
C PRO A 201 -6.71 2.19 4.10
N ASP A 202 -6.71 1.32 3.10
CA ASP A 202 -5.72 0.25 3.03
C ASP A 202 -4.32 0.86 2.88
N THR A 203 -3.40 0.40 3.72
CA THR A 203 -1.99 0.76 3.66
C THR A 203 -1.15 -0.48 3.86
N CYS A 204 -0.01 -0.57 3.18
CA CYS A 204 0.74 -1.80 3.09
C CYS A 204 2.24 -1.56 3.23
N VAL A 205 2.89 -2.27 4.14
CA VAL A 205 4.35 -2.46 4.07
C VAL A 205 4.66 -3.88 3.63
N GLY A 206 5.75 -4.06 2.91
CA GLY A 206 6.11 -5.36 2.38
C GLY A 206 7.59 -5.67 2.48
N THR A 207 7.93 -6.94 2.55
CA THR A 207 9.32 -7.41 2.59
C THR A 207 10.01 -7.39 1.22
N ASP A 208 9.41 -6.73 0.25
CA ASP A 208 9.91 -6.60 -1.13
C ASP A 208 9.80 -5.15 -1.60
N SER A 209 10.81 -4.65 -2.33
CA SER A 209 10.86 -3.26 -2.80
C SER A 209 9.72 -2.89 -3.74
N HIS A 210 9.23 -3.85 -4.54
CA HIS A 210 8.14 -3.64 -5.50
C HIS A 210 6.74 -3.72 -4.88
N THR A 211 6.63 -3.74 -3.54
CA THR A 211 5.37 -3.52 -2.82
C THR A 211 4.65 -2.26 -3.31
N THR A 212 5.39 -1.27 -3.79
CA THR A 212 4.89 -0.04 -4.41
C THR A 212 3.98 -0.24 -5.62
N MET A 213 3.90 -1.44 -6.20
CA MET A 213 2.91 -1.75 -7.24
C MET A 213 1.47 -1.48 -6.78
N VAL A 214 1.19 -1.63 -5.47
CA VAL A 214 -0.12 -1.36 -4.87
C VAL A 214 -0.53 0.12 -4.96
N ASN A 215 0.42 1.02 -5.17
CA ASN A 215 0.14 2.44 -5.32
C ASN A 215 -0.71 2.75 -6.56
N GLY A 216 -0.70 1.86 -7.56
CA GLY A 216 -1.50 1.99 -8.77
C GLY A 216 -3.01 1.92 -8.53
N ILE A 217 -3.47 1.27 -7.46
CA ILE A 217 -4.90 1.21 -7.08
C ILE A 217 -5.29 2.21 -5.98
N GLY A 218 -4.41 3.18 -5.69
CA GLY A 218 -4.67 4.19 -4.66
C GLY A 218 -4.35 3.75 -3.23
N VAL A 219 -3.60 2.67 -3.06
CA VAL A 219 -3.14 2.20 -1.74
C VAL A 219 -1.73 2.72 -1.49
N VAL A 220 -1.53 3.40 -0.36
CA VAL A 220 -0.20 3.83 0.07
C VAL A 220 0.55 2.61 0.62
N GLY A 221 1.66 2.29 -0.02
CA GLY A 221 2.46 1.13 0.40
C GLY A 221 3.87 1.18 -0.17
N TRP A 222 4.83 0.62 0.58
CA TRP A 222 6.24 0.55 0.20
C TRP A 222 6.95 -0.66 0.78
N GLY A 223 8.14 -0.93 0.25
CA GLY A 223 9.03 -1.99 0.74
C GLY A 223 9.78 -1.57 2.01
N VAL A 224 9.91 -2.51 2.93
CA VAL A 224 10.67 -2.38 4.18
C VAL A 224 11.60 -3.57 4.37
N GLY A 225 12.55 -3.47 5.28
CA GLY A 225 13.38 -4.61 5.68
C GLY A 225 12.56 -5.68 6.43
N GLY A 226 13.07 -6.91 6.50
CA GLY A 226 12.40 -8.02 7.19
C GLY A 226 12.13 -7.70 8.66
N ILE A 227 13.10 -7.12 9.38
CA ILE A 227 12.96 -6.71 10.78
C ILE A 227 11.88 -5.64 10.95
N GLU A 228 11.77 -4.68 10.02
CA GLU A 228 10.74 -3.64 10.07
C GLU A 228 9.35 -4.22 9.80
N ALA A 229 9.24 -5.17 8.86
CA ALA A 229 7.99 -5.88 8.60
C ALA A 229 7.54 -6.70 9.84
N GLU A 230 8.48 -7.36 10.50
CA GLU A 230 8.23 -8.10 11.74
C GLU A 230 7.77 -7.16 12.86
N ALA A 231 8.44 -6.02 13.05
CA ALA A 231 8.04 -5.01 14.02
C ALA A 231 6.61 -4.51 13.74
N ALA A 232 6.27 -4.24 12.47
CA ALA A 232 4.93 -3.84 12.05
C ALA A 232 3.88 -4.94 12.32
N MET A 233 4.21 -6.22 12.07
CA MET A 233 3.33 -7.34 12.44
C MET A 233 3.07 -7.40 13.95
N LEU A 234 4.06 -7.06 14.77
CA LEU A 234 3.94 -7.02 16.23
C LEU A 234 3.32 -5.71 16.76
N GLY A 235 2.79 -4.87 15.88
CA GLY A 235 2.07 -3.66 16.23
C GLY A 235 2.96 -2.45 16.52
N GLN A 236 4.25 -2.52 16.22
CA GLN A 236 5.12 -1.34 16.31
C GLN A 236 4.89 -0.44 15.10
N PRO A 237 4.67 0.86 15.30
CA PRO A 237 4.54 1.78 14.19
C PRO A 237 5.88 1.96 13.45
N VAL A 238 5.80 2.32 12.18
CA VAL A 238 6.95 2.69 11.35
C VAL A 238 7.24 4.17 11.55
N SER A 239 8.45 4.48 12.03
CA SER A 239 8.90 5.86 12.19
C SER A 239 9.31 6.46 10.84
N MET A 240 8.85 7.67 10.54
CA MET A 240 9.19 8.38 9.33
C MET A 240 9.10 9.90 9.51
N LEU A 241 9.94 10.64 8.79
CA LEU A 241 9.74 12.08 8.67
C LEU A 241 8.50 12.37 7.81
N ILE A 242 7.77 13.44 8.13
CA ILE A 242 6.70 13.93 7.25
C ILE A 242 7.34 14.22 5.89
N PRO A 243 6.93 13.51 4.80
CA PRO A 243 7.69 13.53 3.57
C PRO A 243 7.48 14.82 2.75
N ARG A 244 8.43 15.15 1.90
CA ARG A 244 8.19 16.02 0.75
C ARG A 244 7.41 15.25 -0.30
N VAL A 245 6.50 15.94 -0.97
CA VAL A 245 5.67 15.32 -2.01
C VAL A 245 5.90 16.02 -3.34
N VAL A 246 6.26 15.24 -4.35
CA VAL A 246 6.41 15.69 -5.74
C VAL A 246 5.13 15.37 -6.49
N GLY A 247 4.43 16.39 -6.96
CA GLY A 247 3.28 16.23 -7.84
C GLY A 247 3.73 16.03 -9.28
N PHE A 248 3.28 14.94 -9.91
CA PHE A 248 3.54 14.63 -11.31
C PHE A 248 2.25 14.75 -12.13
N LYS A 249 2.10 15.87 -12.84
CA LYS A 249 0.91 16.15 -13.64
C LYS A 249 0.94 15.40 -14.95
N LEU A 250 -0.12 14.64 -15.21
CA LEU A 250 -0.33 13.96 -16.49
C LEU A 250 -1.43 14.66 -17.29
N SER A 251 -1.18 14.88 -18.56
CA SER A 251 -2.16 15.43 -19.51
C SER A 251 -2.14 14.67 -20.83
N GLY A 252 -3.24 14.75 -21.59
CA GLY A 252 -3.37 14.07 -22.88
C GLY A 252 -3.58 12.56 -22.75
N GLU A 253 -3.55 11.88 -23.88
CA GLU A 253 -3.73 10.44 -24.00
C GLU A 253 -2.56 9.82 -24.77
N LEU A 254 -2.21 8.58 -24.43
CA LEU A 254 -1.10 7.87 -25.08
C LEU A 254 -1.41 7.65 -26.56
N PRO A 255 -0.52 8.08 -27.48
CA PRO A 255 -0.78 7.99 -28.92
C PRO A 255 -0.76 6.56 -29.41
N GLU A 256 -1.51 6.30 -30.48
CA GLU A 256 -1.49 5.00 -31.16
C GLU A 256 -0.07 4.59 -31.57
N GLY A 257 0.30 3.37 -31.20
CA GLY A 257 1.62 2.80 -31.48
C GLY A 257 2.66 3.03 -30.38
N SER A 258 2.39 3.87 -29.37
CA SER A 258 3.16 3.90 -28.12
C SER A 258 2.63 2.84 -27.14
N THR A 259 3.52 2.33 -26.32
CA THR A 259 3.20 1.25 -25.36
C THR A 259 3.23 1.76 -23.94
N ALA A 260 2.66 0.97 -23.01
CA ALA A 260 2.80 1.21 -21.57
C ALA A 260 4.28 1.26 -21.16
N THR A 261 5.13 0.46 -21.78
CA THR A 261 6.58 0.44 -21.52
C THR A 261 7.24 1.77 -21.87
N ASP A 262 6.88 2.37 -23.02
CA ASP A 262 7.41 3.69 -23.41
C ASP A 262 7.07 4.76 -22.37
N LEU A 263 5.81 4.76 -21.89
CA LEU A 263 5.35 5.66 -20.86
C LEU A 263 6.11 5.45 -19.53
N VAL A 264 6.20 4.20 -19.07
CA VAL A 264 6.83 3.85 -17.79
C VAL A 264 8.31 4.23 -17.80
N LEU A 265 9.04 3.94 -18.88
CA LEU A 265 10.46 4.28 -18.99
C LEU A 265 10.67 5.79 -19.05
N THR A 266 9.83 6.54 -19.75
CA THR A 266 9.88 8.01 -19.78
C THR A 266 9.68 8.61 -18.39
N ILE A 267 8.66 8.17 -17.66
CA ILE A 267 8.40 8.64 -16.29
C ILE A 267 9.56 8.28 -15.37
N THR A 268 10.09 7.06 -15.50
CA THR A 268 11.23 6.59 -14.69
C THR A 268 12.47 7.46 -14.91
N GLU A 269 12.80 7.77 -16.15
CA GLU A 269 13.90 8.65 -16.51
C GLU A 269 13.72 10.05 -15.91
N MET A 270 12.56 10.67 -16.15
CA MET A 270 12.24 12.01 -15.63
C MET A 270 12.35 12.11 -14.11
N LEU A 271 11.78 11.14 -13.39
CA LEU A 271 11.81 11.12 -11.92
C LEU A 271 13.23 10.84 -11.39
N ARG A 272 13.97 9.96 -12.07
CA ARG A 272 15.36 9.66 -11.71
C ARG A 272 16.27 10.89 -11.88
N GLU A 273 16.13 11.61 -13.00
CA GLU A 273 16.88 12.84 -13.26
C GLU A 273 16.50 13.97 -12.29
N HIS A 274 15.21 14.09 -11.96
CA HIS A 274 14.73 15.09 -11.00
C HIS A 274 15.26 14.85 -9.58
N GLY A 275 15.46 13.60 -9.18
CA GLY A 275 15.95 13.24 -7.86
C GLY A 275 14.85 13.20 -6.80
N VAL A 276 14.15 12.06 -6.71
CA VAL A 276 13.00 11.84 -5.81
C VAL A 276 13.31 10.93 -4.62
N VAL A 277 14.59 10.66 -4.35
CA VAL A 277 14.99 9.79 -3.23
C VAL A 277 14.48 10.35 -1.90
N GLY A 278 13.79 9.51 -1.13
CA GLY A 278 13.21 9.88 0.16
C GLY A 278 11.97 10.79 0.06
N LYS A 279 11.45 11.00 -1.15
CA LYS A 279 10.23 11.77 -1.39
C LYS A 279 9.07 10.83 -1.75
N PHE A 280 7.85 11.33 -1.59
CA PHE A 280 6.66 10.73 -2.16
C PHE A 280 6.40 11.34 -3.54
N VAL A 281 5.89 10.55 -4.48
CA VAL A 281 5.45 11.00 -5.79
C VAL A 281 3.94 10.75 -5.89
N GLU A 282 3.20 11.74 -6.38
CA GLU A 282 1.76 11.61 -6.64
C GLU A 282 1.44 12.01 -8.07
N PHE A 283 0.67 11.16 -8.74
CA PHE A 283 0.17 11.45 -10.08
C PHE A 283 -1.18 12.14 -10.00
N TYR A 284 -1.36 13.22 -10.77
CA TYR A 284 -2.59 14.01 -10.81
C TYR A 284 -2.83 14.59 -12.21
N GLY A 285 -3.96 15.29 -12.39
CA GLY A 285 -4.34 15.91 -13.67
C GLY A 285 -5.23 15.01 -14.54
N GLU A 286 -5.70 15.55 -15.64
CA GLU A 286 -6.69 14.90 -16.51
C GLU A 286 -6.20 13.62 -17.18
N GLY A 287 -4.89 13.52 -17.46
CA GLY A 287 -4.29 12.35 -18.09
C GLY A 287 -4.30 11.10 -17.20
N VAL A 288 -4.49 11.25 -15.88
CA VAL A 288 -4.58 10.09 -14.97
C VAL A 288 -5.78 9.21 -15.33
N SER A 289 -6.95 9.79 -15.55
CA SER A 289 -8.18 9.04 -15.87
C SER A 289 -8.12 8.31 -17.21
N ALA A 290 -7.23 8.73 -18.12
CA ALA A 290 -6.99 8.07 -19.40
C ALA A 290 -6.08 6.83 -19.30
N LEU A 291 -5.37 6.65 -18.16
CA LEU A 291 -4.47 5.51 -17.98
C LEU A 291 -5.22 4.32 -17.39
N PRO A 292 -5.20 3.15 -18.08
CA PRO A 292 -5.66 1.90 -17.50
C PRO A 292 -4.91 1.59 -16.19
N LEU A 293 -5.59 0.99 -15.23
CA LEU A 293 -5.01 0.72 -13.91
C LEU A 293 -3.74 -0.14 -13.99
N ALA A 294 -3.66 -1.10 -14.90
CA ALA A 294 -2.45 -1.91 -15.10
C ALA A 294 -1.21 -1.07 -15.43
N ASN A 295 -1.38 0.03 -16.20
CA ASN A 295 -0.29 0.95 -16.49
C ASN A 295 0.12 1.74 -15.24
N ARG A 296 -0.85 2.20 -14.44
CA ARG A 296 -0.59 2.88 -13.16
C ARG A 296 0.18 1.95 -12.21
N ALA A 297 -0.24 0.69 -12.11
CA ALA A 297 0.42 -0.32 -11.29
C ALA A 297 1.87 -0.55 -11.73
N THR A 298 2.13 -0.59 -13.04
CA THR A 298 3.49 -0.73 -13.58
C THR A 298 4.36 0.49 -13.25
N ILE A 299 3.81 1.70 -13.33
CA ILE A 299 4.53 2.93 -12.93
C ILE A 299 4.85 2.89 -11.44
N GLY A 300 3.86 2.57 -10.58
CA GLY A 300 4.07 2.42 -9.14
C GLY A 300 5.11 1.35 -8.80
N ASN A 301 5.12 0.23 -9.53
CA ASN A 301 6.09 -0.85 -9.39
C ASN A 301 7.54 -0.37 -9.59
N MET A 302 7.77 0.59 -10.49
CA MET A 302 9.08 1.16 -10.80
C MET A 302 9.56 2.22 -9.80
N SER A 303 8.82 2.45 -8.72
CA SER A 303 9.22 3.41 -7.66
C SER A 303 10.64 3.19 -7.13
N PRO A 304 11.09 1.96 -6.85
CA PRO A 304 12.48 1.71 -6.45
C PRO A 304 13.51 2.13 -7.49
N GLU A 305 13.21 1.97 -8.79
CA GLU A 305 14.13 2.27 -9.88
C GLU A 305 14.36 3.78 -10.03
N PHE A 306 13.35 4.61 -9.85
CA PHE A 306 13.56 6.08 -9.82
C PHE A 306 13.85 6.61 -8.42
N GLY A 307 13.65 5.82 -7.38
CA GLY A 307 14.14 6.07 -6.02
C GLY A 307 13.17 6.74 -5.08
N SER A 308 11.88 6.89 -5.40
CA SER A 308 10.89 7.41 -4.46
C SER A 308 10.46 6.34 -3.46
N THR A 309 9.94 6.77 -2.30
CA THR A 309 9.37 5.84 -1.32
C THR A 309 8.06 5.26 -1.83
N ILE A 310 7.19 6.09 -2.41
CA ILE A 310 5.94 5.71 -3.09
C ILE A 310 5.78 6.49 -4.38
N ALA A 311 4.95 5.96 -5.28
CA ALA A 311 4.48 6.64 -6.48
C ALA A 311 3.01 6.32 -6.69
N VAL A 312 2.14 7.11 -6.05
CA VAL A 312 0.73 6.78 -5.85
C VAL A 312 -0.17 7.48 -6.86
N PHE A 313 -1.21 6.76 -7.28
CA PHE A 313 -2.31 7.28 -8.08
C PHE A 313 -3.54 7.48 -7.20
N PRO A 314 -4.39 8.46 -7.50
CA PRO A 314 -5.64 8.64 -6.76
C PRO A 314 -6.66 7.54 -7.11
N ILE A 315 -7.70 7.42 -6.28
CA ILE A 315 -8.83 6.52 -6.50
C ILE A 315 -9.81 7.17 -7.46
N ASP A 316 -10.24 6.46 -8.51
CA ASP A 316 -11.21 6.92 -9.50
C ASP A 316 -12.04 5.76 -10.08
N ASP A 317 -12.80 6.02 -11.14
CA ASP A 317 -13.61 5.02 -11.82
C ASP A 317 -12.77 3.85 -12.36
N GLN A 318 -11.53 4.09 -12.83
CA GLN A 318 -10.62 3.03 -13.28
C GLN A 318 -10.25 2.08 -12.12
N THR A 319 -10.13 2.62 -10.90
CA THR A 319 -9.91 1.80 -9.70
C THR A 319 -11.13 0.91 -9.44
N ILE A 320 -12.34 1.45 -9.48
CA ILE A 320 -13.58 0.69 -9.27
C ILE A 320 -13.76 -0.39 -10.34
N ASP A 321 -13.52 -0.06 -11.61
CA ASP A 321 -13.63 -1.03 -12.72
C ASP A 321 -12.63 -2.17 -12.58
N TYR A 322 -11.40 -1.88 -12.16
CA TYR A 322 -10.38 -2.90 -11.91
C TYR A 322 -10.75 -3.80 -10.71
N LEU A 323 -11.23 -3.22 -9.62
CA LEU A 323 -11.68 -3.99 -8.47
C LEU A 323 -12.86 -4.90 -8.84
N ARG A 324 -13.79 -4.41 -9.67
CA ARG A 324 -14.90 -5.23 -10.21
C ARG A 324 -14.40 -6.35 -11.11
N LEU A 325 -13.48 -6.05 -12.03
CA LEU A 325 -12.86 -7.04 -12.92
C LEU A 325 -12.17 -8.16 -12.14
N THR A 326 -11.53 -7.83 -11.03
CA THR A 326 -10.78 -8.76 -10.18
C THR A 326 -11.64 -9.40 -9.08
N GLY A 327 -12.98 -9.22 -9.14
CA GLY A 327 -13.93 -9.98 -8.35
C GLY A 327 -14.25 -9.47 -6.95
N ARG A 328 -13.97 -8.18 -6.65
CA ARG A 328 -14.46 -7.56 -5.42
C ARG A 328 -15.97 -7.43 -5.46
N THR A 329 -16.61 -7.54 -4.30
CA THR A 329 -18.08 -7.49 -4.21
C THR A 329 -18.61 -6.08 -4.42
N GLU A 330 -19.86 -5.95 -4.89
CA GLU A 330 -20.48 -4.63 -5.09
C GLU A 330 -20.59 -3.83 -3.78
N GLU A 331 -20.69 -4.49 -2.63
CA GLU A 331 -20.64 -3.85 -1.32
C GLU A 331 -19.28 -3.21 -1.06
N GLN A 332 -18.21 -3.92 -1.40
CA GLN A 332 -16.83 -3.38 -1.26
C GLN A 332 -16.59 -2.23 -2.22
N LEU A 333 -17.08 -2.34 -3.48
CA LEU A 333 -16.94 -1.24 -4.46
C LEU A 333 -17.69 0.02 -3.99
N ALA A 334 -18.92 -0.15 -3.51
CA ALA A 334 -19.70 0.96 -2.97
C ALA A 334 -19.03 1.61 -1.75
N LEU A 335 -18.43 0.81 -0.87
CA LEU A 335 -17.68 1.34 0.27
C LEU A 335 -16.46 2.13 -0.18
N VAL A 336 -15.65 1.61 -1.11
CA VAL A 336 -14.45 2.30 -1.64
C VAL A 336 -14.84 3.66 -2.23
N GLU A 337 -15.86 3.70 -3.08
CA GLU A 337 -16.33 4.93 -3.70
C GLU A 337 -16.85 5.94 -2.67
N ALA A 338 -17.72 5.51 -1.77
CA ALA A 338 -18.31 6.37 -0.75
C ALA A 338 -17.25 6.92 0.21
N TYR A 339 -16.35 6.07 0.68
CA TYR A 339 -15.27 6.47 1.58
C TYR A 339 -14.29 7.44 0.92
N ALA A 340 -13.87 7.15 -0.31
CA ALA A 340 -12.93 8.00 -1.02
C ALA A 340 -13.52 9.39 -1.29
N LYS A 341 -14.82 9.48 -1.63
CA LYS A 341 -15.52 10.76 -1.82
C LYS A 341 -15.67 11.52 -0.50
N GLU A 342 -16.05 10.84 0.58
CA GLU A 342 -16.24 11.44 1.90
C GLU A 342 -14.95 12.04 2.45
N GLN A 343 -13.82 11.38 2.24
CA GLN A 343 -12.51 11.79 2.74
C GLN A 343 -11.72 12.69 1.77
N GLY A 344 -12.30 13.04 0.62
CA GLY A 344 -11.59 13.83 -0.40
C GLY A 344 -10.38 13.13 -0.99
N LEU A 345 -10.46 11.79 -1.12
CA LEU A 345 -9.47 10.92 -1.75
C LEU A 345 -9.85 10.51 -3.18
N TRP A 346 -11.07 10.86 -3.60
CA TRP A 346 -11.52 10.62 -4.97
C TRP A 346 -10.86 11.60 -5.94
N HIS A 347 -10.43 11.10 -7.09
CA HIS A 347 -9.75 11.90 -8.10
C HIS A 347 -10.64 13.02 -8.64
N ASP A 348 -10.15 14.26 -8.57
CA ASP A 348 -10.67 15.42 -9.26
C ASP A 348 -9.63 15.88 -10.29
N PRO A 349 -9.90 15.73 -11.60
CA PRO A 349 -8.95 16.14 -12.65
C PRO A 349 -8.59 17.63 -12.62
N SER A 350 -9.44 18.45 -12.02
CA SER A 350 -9.25 19.91 -11.91
C SER A 350 -8.54 20.34 -10.63
N ALA A 351 -8.40 19.43 -9.65
CA ALA A 351 -7.75 19.75 -8.40
C ALA A 351 -6.25 19.94 -8.57
N GLU A 352 -5.73 20.95 -7.88
CA GLU A 352 -4.30 21.22 -7.80
C GLU A 352 -3.85 21.23 -6.33
N PRO A 353 -3.61 20.06 -5.73
CA PRO A 353 -3.10 19.96 -4.37
C PRO A 353 -1.78 20.72 -4.21
N ARG A 354 -1.43 21.05 -2.98
CA ARG A 354 -0.11 21.60 -2.69
C ARG A 354 0.96 20.52 -2.84
N TYR A 355 2.06 20.84 -3.50
CA TYR A 355 3.20 19.94 -3.64
C TYR A 355 4.50 20.67 -3.38
N SER A 356 5.50 20.00 -2.82
CA SER A 356 6.82 20.57 -2.61
C SER A 356 7.52 20.91 -3.93
N GLU A 357 7.29 20.11 -4.95
CA GLU A 357 7.84 20.24 -6.29
C GLU A 357 6.82 19.73 -7.31
N ARG A 358 6.91 20.18 -8.55
CA ARG A 358 6.01 19.76 -9.62
C ARG A 358 6.77 19.36 -10.87
N LEU A 359 6.31 18.29 -11.49
CA LEU A 359 6.68 17.85 -12.84
C LEU A 359 5.43 17.72 -13.70
N GLU A 360 5.59 17.85 -15.00
CA GLU A 360 4.48 17.72 -15.96
C GLU A 360 4.91 16.88 -17.15
N LEU A 361 4.00 16.02 -17.62
CA LEU A 361 4.18 15.21 -18.82
C LEU A 361 2.88 15.20 -19.63
N ASP A 362 2.98 15.68 -20.86
CA ASP A 362 1.95 15.48 -21.89
C ASP A 362 2.20 14.12 -22.53
N VAL A 363 1.40 13.12 -22.12
CA VAL A 363 1.58 11.74 -22.58
C VAL A 363 1.31 11.57 -24.09
N SER A 364 0.63 12.53 -24.73
CA SER A 364 0.42 12.52 -26.19
C SER A 364 1.70 12.75 -26.99
N LYS A 365 2.76 13.22 -26.32
CA LYS A 365 4.07 13.48 -26.95
C LYS A 365 5.06 12.31 -26.77
N ILE A 366 4.65 11.25 -26.08
CA ILE A 366 5.50 10.08 -25.92
C ILE A 366 5.66 9.38 -27.26
N GLY A 367 6.90 9.29 -27.71
CA GLY A 367 7.31 8.49 -28.86
C GLY A 367 7.67 7.07 -28.45
N ARG A 368 7.92 6.20 -29.45
CA ARG A 368 8.52 4.89 -29.17
C ARG A 368 9.93 5.09 -28.62
N ALA A 369 10.28 4.35 -27.57
CA ALA A 369 11.65 4.26 -27.13
C ALA A 369 12.51 3.80 -28.32
N HIS A 370 13.47 4.61 -28.71
CA HIS A 370 14.42 4.21 -29.74
C HIS A 370 15.38 3.19 -29.11
N VAL A 371 15.27 1.95 -29.55
CA VAL A 371 16.23 0.89 -29.26
C VAL A 371 17.46 1.06 -30.12
#